data_f98f33479417f2d2c5765f94800ea0e9
#
_entry.id   f98f33479417f2d2c5765f94800ea0e9
#
_cell.length_a   1.000
_cell.length_b   1.000
_cell.length_c   1.000
_cell.angle_alpha   90.00
_cell.angle_beta   90.00
_cell.angle_gamma   90.00
#
_symmetry.space_group_name_H-M   'P 1'
#
loop_
_entity.id
_entity.type
_entity.pdbx_description
1 polymer ?
#
loop_
_entity_poly.entity_id
_entity_poly.type
_entity_poly.pdbx_seq_one_letter_code
_entity_poly.pdbx_strand_id
1 'polypeptide(L)'
;MKTSGHMVKIAVILLLCFSAGLLGGCATEGQTGALKGAGVGALIGGLANMHGSWGASAVLGAGVGAGIGYLLGDEKDRERAARRRAVTREEMKPLAGTTWQVISVAPRQERPFKSIVSHFRNDGIVVTTKTNMDGRIERSTERYRIVGSTLILSQPDYVENAKFRIEGDRLFIDYGNGSTVLQRIS
;
A
#
# COMPACT_ATOMS: atom_id res chain seq x y z
N MET A 1 -49.63 -33.22 9.80
CA MET A 1 -48.99 -32.14 9.04
C MET A 1 -48.14 -31.29 9.97
N LYS A 2 -46.87 -31.68 10.26
CA LYS A 2 -45.98 -30.94 11.20
C LYS A 2 -44.53 -30.81 10.69
N THR A 3 -44.33 -30.84 9.38
CA THR A 3 -43.00 -30.83 8.73
C THR A 3 -42.55 -29.46 8.17
N SER A 4 -43.42 -28.43 8.20
CA SER A 4 -43.11 -27.12 7.59
C SER A 4 -42.13 -26.28 8.42
N GLY A 5 -42.09 -26.44 9.74
CA GLY A 5 -41.25 -25.58 10.60
C GLY A 5 -39.72 -25.87 10.56
N HIS A 6 -39.35 -27.11 10.26
CA HIS A 6 -37.92 -27.48 10.20
C HIS A 6 -37.24 -27.03 8.91
N MET A 7 -37.96 -27.11 7.78
CA MET A 7 -37.41 -26.64 6.48
C MET A 7 -37.17 -25.12 6.45
N VAL A 8 -38.04 -24.34 7.06
CA VAL A 8 -37.88 -22.89 7.16
C VAL A 8 -36.65 -22.52 8.02
N LYS A 9 -36.45 -23.22 9.14
CA LYS A 9 -35.27 -23.00 10.00
C LYS A 9 -33.96 -23.35 9.31
N ILE A 10 -33.91 -24.41 8.55
CA ILE A 10 -32.73 -24.84 7.78
C ILE A 10 -32.44 -23.81 6.66
N ALA A 11 -33.47 -23.34 5.97
CA ALA A 11 -33.30 -22.32 4.90
C ALA A 11 -32.78 -20.98 5.46
N VAL A 12 -33.26 -20.57 6.65
CA VAL A 12 -32.76 -19.31 7.30
C VAL A 12 -31.31 -19.47 7.77
N ILE A 13 -30.94 -20.62 8.29
CA ILE A 13 -29.55 -20.86 8.70
C ILE A 13 -28.59 -20.89 7.51
N LEU A 14 -29.00 -21.52 6.39
CA LEU A 14 -28.25 -21.55 5.16
C LEU A 14 -28.10 -20.13 4.53
N LEU A 15 -29.17 -19.31 4.60
CA LEU A 15 -29.14 -17.93 4.10
C LEU A 15 -28.21 -17.04 4.94
N LEU A 16 -28.19 -17.22 6.28
CA LEU A 16 -27.27 -16.51 7.18
C LEU A 16 -25.82 -16.92 6.99
N CYS A 17 -25.53 -18.18 6.71
CA CYS A 17 -24.18 -18.63 6.40
C CYS A 17 -23.67 -18.11 5.03
N PHE A 18 -24.56 -17.97 4.06
CA PHE A 18 -24.20 -17.46 2.73
C PHE A 18 -23.91 -15.95 2.71
N SER A 19 -24.60 -15.17 3.55
CA SER A 19 -24.37 -13.73 3.68
C SER A 19 -23.03 -13.39 4.38
N ALA A 20 -22.52 -14.25 5.26
CA ALA A 20 -21.21 -14.08 5.90
C ALA A 20 -20.02 -14.30 4.95
N GLY A 21 -20.22 -15.05 3.85
CA GLY A 21 -19.17 -15.32 2.86
C GLY A 21 -18.88 -14.20 1.86
N LEU A 22 -19.78 -13.22 1.69
CA LEU A 22 -19.66 -12.17 0.69
C LEU A 22 -18.94 -10.89 1.18
N LEU A 23 -18.57 -10.81 2.45
CA LEU A 23 -17.79 -9.70 3.03
C LEU A 23 -16.27 -9.95 3.01
N GLY A 24 -15.80 -10.89 2.20
CA GLY A 24 -14.38 -11.22 1.99
C GLY A 24 -13.60 -10.15 1.20
N GLY A 25 -13.66 -8.89 1.63
CA GLY A 25 -12.74 -7.85 1.18
C GLY A 25 -11.43 -7.96 1.93
N CYS A 26 -10.30 -7.99 1.21
CA CYS A 26 -8.91 -7.84 1.67
C CYS A 26 -8.63 -8.24 3.14
N ALA A 27 -8.85 -9.51 3.48
CA ALA A 27 -8.51 -10.00 4.81
C ALA A 27 -6.99 -9.95 5.01
N THR A 28 -6.54 -9.36 6.12
CA THR A 28 -5.13 -9.39 6.51
C THR A 28 -4.72 -10.83 6.89
N GLU A 29 -3.42 -11.11 6.88
CA GLU A 29 -2.91 -12.42 7.32
C GLU A 29 -3.31 -12.72 8.77
N GLY A 30 -3.40 -11.68 9.62
CA GLY A 30 -3.91 -11.80 10.98
C GLY A 30 -5.36 -12.28 11.02
N GLN A 31 -6.23 -11.71 10.20
CA GLN A 31 -7.63 -12.14 10.09
C GLN A 31 -7.75 -13.56 9.52
N THR A 32 -6.94 -13.89 8.50
CA THR A 32 -6.89 -15.24 7.94
C THR A 32 -6.35 -16.24 8.94
N GLY A 33 -5.34 -15.87 9.74
CA GLY A 33 -4.78 -16.66 10.82
C GLY A 33 -5.80 -16.91 11.92
N ALA A 34 -6.57 -15.89 12.32
CA ALA A 34 -7.64 -16.02 13.30
C ALA A 34 -8.74 -16.99 12.85
N LEU A 35 -9.17 -16.91 11.58
CA LEU A 35 -10.18 -17.82 11.02
C LEU A 35 -9.69 -19.28 10.97
N LYS A 36 -8.46 -19.50 10.52
CA LYS A 36 -7.85 -20.83 10.50
C LYS A 36 -7.66 -21.38 11.90
N GLY A 37 -7.17 -20.55 12.84
CA GLY A 37 -6.98 -20.93 14.23
C GLY A 37 -8.29 -21.25 14.94
N ALA A 38 -9.34 -20.45 14.70
CA ALA A 38 -10.68 -20.71 15.23
C ALA A 38 -11.25 -22.03 14.74
N GLY A 39 -11.11 -22.34 13.43
CA GLY A 39 -11.59 -23.60 12.86
C GLY A 39 -10.89 -24.83 13.47
N VAL A 40 -9.57 -24.81 13.53
CA VAL A 40 -8.79 -25.89 14.13
C VAL A 40 -9.05 -26.01 15.63
N GLY A 41 -9.10 -24.88 16.36
CA GLY A 41 -9.40 -24.86 17.80
C GLY A 41 -10.80 -25.39 18.12
N ALA A 42 -11.80 -25.07 17.31
CA ALA A 42 -13.16 -25.59 17.48
C ALA A 42 -13.22 -27.10 17.27
N LEU A 43 -12.52 -27.65 16.28
CA LEU A 43 -12.45 -29.09 16.03
C LEU A 43 -11.77 -29.82 17.19
N ILE A 44 -10.62 -29.35 17.64
CA ILE A 44 -9.86 -29.99 18.74
C ILE A 44 -10.66 -29.88 20.04
N GLY A 45 -11.22 -28.71 20.38
CA GLY A 45 -12.02 -28.50 21.58
C GLY A 45 -13.30 -29.32 21.56
N GLY A 46 -13.96 -29.45 20.40
CA GLY A 46 -15.15 -30.28 20.23
C GLY A 46 -14.86 -31.78 20.39
N LEU A 47 -13.77 -32.29 19.81
CA LEU A 47 -13.38 -33.68 19.88
C LEU A 47 -12.88 -34.09 21.26
N ALA A 48 -12.20 -33.20 22.00
CA ALA A 48 -11.69 -33.47 23.34
C ALA A 48 -12.78 -33.69 24.37
N ASN A 49 -14.02 -33.29 24.13
CA ASN A 49 -15.13 -33.40 25.09
C ASN A 49 -16.38 -34.05 24.49
N MET A 50 -16.21 -35.27 23.95
CA MET A 50 -17.29 -36.04 23.31
C MET A 50 -18.40 -36.48 24.27
N HIS A 51 -18.18 -36.39 25.60
CA HIS A 51 -19.15 -36.81 26.64
C HIS A 51 -19.80 -35.64 27.39
N GLY A 52 -19.50 -34.39 27.01
CA GLY A 52 -20.05 -33.20 27.64
C GLY A 52 -20.78 -32.29 26.67
N SER A 53 -20.95 -31.01 27.03
CA SER A 53 -21.56 -30.00 26.18
C SER A 53 -20.59 -29.61 25.02
N TRP A 54 -20.68 -30.35 23.92
CA TRP A 54 -19.84 -30.16 22.73
C TRP A 54 -19.78 -28.68 22.26
N GLY A 55 -20.91 -27.96 22.37
CA GLY A 55 -20.98 -26.57 21.99
C GLY A 55 -20.09 -25.64 22.82
N ALA A 56 -20.01 -25.81 24.14
CA ALA A 56 -19.23 -24.96 25.02
C ALA A 56 -17.71 -25.13 24.82
N SER A 57 -17.25 -26.37 24.69
CA SER A 57 -15.83 -26.67 24.46
C SER A 57 -15.36 -26.30 23.06
N ALA A 58 -16.22 -26.36 22.03
CA ALA A 58 -15.91 -25.90 20.70
C ALA A 58 -15.75 -24.35 20.65
N VAL A 59 -16.62 -23.62 21.39
CA VAL A 59 -16.52 -22.14 21.47
C VAL A 59 -15.24 -21.70 22.19
N LEU A 60 -14.87 -22.35 23.29
CA LEU A 60 -13.62 -22.07 24.00
C LEU A 60 -12.39 -22.38 23.13
N GLY A 61 -12.37 -23.54 22.46
CA GLY A 61 -11.31 -23.91 21.54
C GLY A 61 -11.18 -22.94 20.35
N ALA A 62 -12.31 -22.52 19.79
CA ALA A 62 -12.31 -21.52 18.71
C ALA A 62 -11.76 -20.16 19.16
N GLY A 63 -12.13 -19.70 20.37
CA GLY A 63 -11.64 -18.43 20.92
C GLY A 63 -10.13 -18.40 21.13
N VAL A 64 -9.58 -19.44 21.75
CA VAL A 64 -8.13 -19.57 21.98
C VAL A 64 -7.38 -19.74 20.64
N GLY A 65 -7.88 -20.59 19.75
CA GLY A 65 -7.28 -20.81 18.44
C GLY A 65 -7.29 -19.56 17.56
N ALA A 66 -8.39 -18.77 17.59
CA ALA A 66 -8.47 -17.49 16.89
C ALA A 66 -7.47 -16.48 17.43
N GLY A 67 -7.29 -16.37 18.75
CA GLY A 67 -6.33 -15.46 19.38
C GLY A 67 -4.90 -15.76 18.98
N ILE A 68 -4.48 -17.03 19.06
CA ILE A 68 -3.13 -17.46 18.66
C ILE A 68 -2.94 -17.25 17.15
N GLY A 69 -3.92 -17.65 16.33
CA GLY A 69 -3.85 -17.48 14.87
C GLY A 69 -3.77 -16.01 14.45
N TYR A 70 -4.45 -15.11 15.16
CA TYR A 70 -4.38 -13.67 14.92
C TYR A 70 -2.98 -13.12 15.21
N LEU A 71 -2.38 -13.47 16.38
CA LEU A 71 -1.03 -13.00 16.76
C LEU A 71 0.03 -13.44 15.76
N LEU A 72 0.00 -14.70 15.33
CA LEU A 72 0.95 -15.23 14.33
C LEU A 72 0.75 -14.62 12.95
N GLY A 73 -0.51 -14.32 12.57
CA GLY A 73 -0.82 -13.64 11.31
C GLY A 73 -0.37 -12.18 11.31
N ASP A 74 -0.58 -11.45 12.42
CA ASP A 74 -0.18 -10.05 12.57
C ASP A 74 1.35 -9.87 12.50
N GLU A 75 2.12 -10.80 13.04
CA GLU A 75 3.58 -10.79 12.94
C GLU A 75 4.05 -10.89 11.48
N LYS A 76 3.45 -11.81 10.71
CA LYS A 76 3.73 -11.94 9.27
C LYS A 76 3.34 -10.70 8.48
N ASP A 77 2.22 -10.06 8.82
CA ASP A 77 1.79 -8.82 8.18
C ASP A 77 2.78 -7.68 8.47
N ARG A 78 3.29 -7.60 9.71
CA ARG A 78 4.34 -6.64 10.11
C ARG A 78 5.65 -6.88 9.36
N GLU A 79 6.10 -8.13 9.25
CA GLU A 79 7.31 -8.48 8.49
C GLU A 79 7.16 -8.13 7.01
N ARG A 80 6.01 -8.45 6.39
CA ARG A 80 5.73 -8.09 5.00
C ARG A 80 5.68 -6.59 4.78
N ALA A 81 5.07 -5.85 5.70
CA ALA A 81 5.04 -4.40 5.67
C ALA A 81 6.45 -3.81 5.83
N ALA A 82 7.27 -4.36 6.72
CA ALA A 82 8.66 -3.95 6.91
C ALA A 82 9.50 -4.22 5.65
N ARG A 83 9.37 -5.40 5.04
CA ARG A 83 10.03 -5.75 3.78
C ARG A 83 9.61 -4.82 2.63
N ARG A 84 8.31 -4.54 2.48
CA ARG A 84 7.80 -3.59 1.47
C ARG A 84 8.38 -2.20 1.68
N ARG A 85 8.43 -1.70 2.92
CA ARG A 85 9.04 -0.40 3.26
C ARG A 85 10.54 -0.37 2.94
N ALA A 86 11.26 -1.44 3.23
CA ALA A 86 12.68 -1.55 2.94
C ALA A 86 12.95 -1.53 1.43
N VAL A 87 12.20 -2.31 0.63
CA VAL A 87 12.30 -2.34 -0.84
C VAL A 87 11.97 -0.97 -1.42
N THR A 88 10.86 -0.34 -0.99
CA THR A 88 10.48 1.00 -1.47
C THR A 88 11.54 2.05 -1.13
N ARG A 89 12.15 1.96 0.06
CA ARG A 89 13.22 2.87 0.48
C ARG A 89 14.48 2.70 -0.36
N GLU A 90 14.86 1.47 -0.69
CA GLU A 90 16.02 1.17 -1.55
C GLU A 90 15.76 1.65 -2.99
N GLU A 91 14.56 1.43 -3.53
CA GLU A 91 14.16 1.92 -4.85
C GLU A 91 14.20 3.45 -4.95
N MET A 92 13.83 4.17 -3.88
CA MET A 92 13.87 5.64 -3.86
C MET A 92 15.27 6.22 -3.66
N LYS A 93 16.24 5.41 -3.21
CA LYS A 93 17.58 5.84 -2.79
C LYS A 93 18.31 6.77 -3.77
N PRO A 94 18.22 6.60 -5.11
CA PRO A 94 18.93 7.47 -6.04
C PRO A 94 18.55 8.95 -5.94
N LEU A 95 17.30 9.27 -5.54
CA LEU A 95 16.80 10.64 -5.45
C LEU A 95 16.47 11.08 -4.02
N ALA A 96 16.26 10.14 -3.11
CA ALA A 96 15.82 10.44 -1.74
C ALA A 96 16.80 11.34 -1.00
N GLY A 97 16.29 12.40 -0.39
CA GLY A 97 17.06 13.38 0.39
C GLY A 97 17.87 14.35 -0.49
N THR A 98 17.66 14.39 -1.81
CA THR A 98 18.43 15.26 -2.71
C THR A 98 17.61 16.44 -3.20
N THR A 99 18.30 17.52 -3.54
CA THR A 99 17.71 18.74 -4.09
C THR A 99 18.35 19.07 -5.43
N TRP A 100 17.52 19.38 -6.41
CA TRP A 100 17.90 19.58 -7.79
C TRP A 100 17.33 20.86 -8.35
N GLN A 101 18.14 21.62 -9.08
CA GLN A 101 17.71 22.81 -9.79
C GLN A 101 17.67 22.55 -11.30
N VAL A 102 16.58 22.92 -11.94
CA VAL A 102 16.42 22.81 -13.39
C VAL A 102 17.38 23.78 -14.07
N ILE A 103 18.19 23.24 -14.99
CA ILE A 103 19.14 24.01 -15.80
C ILE A 103 18.77 24.03 -17.28
N SER A 104 17.96 23.07 -17.75
CA SER A 104 17.49 23.02 -19.13
C SER A 104 16.14 22.29 -19.22
N VAL A 105 15.28 22.76 -20.13
CA VAL A 105 14.00 22.13 -20.49
C VAL A 105 13.89 22.12 -22.01
N ALA A 106 13.48 20.97 -22.57
CA ALA A 106 13.21 20.81 -24.00
C ALA A 106 11.84 20.11 -24.19
N PRO A 107 10.94 20.61 -25.07
CA PRO A 107 11.06 21.87 -25.79
C PRO A 107 11.07 23.07 -24.86
N ARG A 108 11.62 24.17 -25.31
CA ARG A 108 11.70 25.41 -24.52
C ARG A 108 10.30 25.89 -24.15
N GLN A 109 10.06 26.15 -22.87
CA GLN A 109 8.76 26.61 -22.40
C GLN A 109 8.44 28.03 -22.97
N GLU A 110 7.18 28.20 -23.39
CA GLU A 110 6.67 29.51 -23.87
C GLU A 110 6.68 30.56 -22.74
N ARG A 111 6.45 30.16 -21.51
CA ARG A 111 6.52 31.03 -20.33
C ARG A 111 7.81 30.77 -19.58
N PRO A 112 8.79 31.69 -19.70
CA PRO A 112 10.06 31.53 -19.01
C PRO A 112 9.87 31.60 -17.48
N PHE A 113 10.72 30.86 -16.78
CA PHE A 113 10.81 30.87 -15.31
C PHE A 113 12.20 31.39 -14.90
N LYS A 114 12.30 31.95 -13.71
CA LYS A 114 13.56 32.34 -13.11
C LYS A 114 14.32 31.14 -12.53
N SER A 115 13.62 30.27 -11.84
CA SER A 115 14.19 29.02 -11.31
C SER A 115 13.09 27.97 -11.05
N ILE A 116 13.47 26.70 -11.14
CA ILE A 116 12.67 25.56 -10.65
C ILE A 116 13.60 24.71 -9.80
N VAL A 117 13.19 24.41 -8.59
CA VAL A 117 13.93 23.58 -7.64
C VAL A 117 13.02 22.45 -7.17
N SER A 118 13.49 21.21 -7.27
CA SER A 118 12.79 20.02 -6.83
C SER A 118 13.55 19.36 -5.69
N HIS A 119 12.88 19.19 -4.55
CA HIS A 119 13.39 18.51 -3.37
C HIS A 119 12.73 17.15 -3.22
N PHE A 120 13.50 16.07 -3.38
CA PHE A 120 13.06 14.69 -3.22
C PHE A 120 13.25 14.26 -1.77
N ARG A 121 12.16 14.14 -1.03
CA ARG A 121 12.18 13.76 0.37
C ARG A 121 12.33 12.24 0.54
N ASN A 122 12.81 11.82 1.71
CA ASN A 122 12.99 10.40 2.05
C ASN A 122 11.66 9.62 2.23
N ASP A 123 10.53 10.32 2.32
CA ASP A 123 9.20 9.74 2.49
C ASP A 123 8.44 9.51 1.16
N GLY A 124 9.13 9.65 0.02
CA GLY A 124 8.52 9.46 -1.29
C GLY A 124 7.71 10.66 -1.79
N ILE A 125 7.97 11.84 -1.23
CA ILE A 125 7.36 13.10 -1.66
C ILE A 125 8.42 13.95 -2.35
N VAL A 126 8.08 14.52 -3.50
CA VAL A 126 8.85 15.57 -4.15
C VAL A 126 8.10 16.89 -4.04
N VAL A 127 8.80 17.93 -3.61
CA VAL A 127 8.30 19.30 -3.55
C VAL A 127 9.03 20.10 -4.61
N THR A 128 8.30 20.59 -5.59
CA THR A 128 8.84 21.45 -6.66
C THR A 128 8.41 22.89 -6.43
N THR A 129 9.38 23.77 -6.38
CA THR A 129 9.19 25.22 -6.24
C THR A 129 9.62 25.90 -7.54
N LYS A 130 8.68 26.53 -8.21
CA LYS A 130 8.92 27.33 -9.43
C LYS A 130 8.83 28.80 -9.08
N THR A 131 9.85 29.57 -9.44
CA THR A 131 9.85 31.03 -9.36
C THR A 131 9.70 31.57 -10.77
N ASN A 132 8.61 32.29 -11.02
CA ASN A 132 8.32 32.91 -12.31
C ASN A 132 9.18 34.18 -12.50
N MET A 133 9.21 34.74 -13.71
CA MET A 133 9.99 35.96 -14.02
C MET A 133 9.48 37.17 -13.24
N ASP A 134 8.20 37.22 -12.90
CA ASP A 134 7.57 38.27 -12.09
C ASP A 134 7.83 38.13 -10.57
N GLY A 135 8.59 37.10 -10.16
CA GLY A 135 8.89 36.81 -8.78
C GLY A 135 7.80 35.98 -8.06
N ARG A 136 6.69 35.65 -8.72
CA ARG A 136 5.65 34.78 -8.15
C ARG A 136 6.22 33.38 -7.92
N ILE A 137 5.92 32.80 -6.75
CA ILE A 137 6.34 31.46 -6.38
C ILE A 137 5.15 30.51 -6.48
N GLU A 138 5.31 29.47 -7.27
CA GLU A 138 4.38 28.34 -7.37
C GLU A 138 5.03 27.12 -6.73
N ARG A 139 4.26 26.37 -5.92
CA ARG A 139 4.74 25.15 -5.28
C ARG A 139 3.80 24.00 -5.58
N SER A 140 4.36 22.88 -6.07
CA SER A 140 3.66 21.62 -6.23
C SER A 140 4.23 20.56 -5.30
N THR A 141 3.38 19.63 -4.91
CA THR A 141 3.76 18.49 -4.08
C THR A 141 3.21 17.23 -4.70
N GLU A 142 4.08 16.27 -4.99
CA GLU A 142 3.75 15.04 -5.68
C GLU A 142 4.34 13.85 -4.92
N ARG A 143 3.73 12.69 -5.06
CA ARG A 143 4.38 11.45 -4.64
C ARG A 143 5.29 10.98 -5.76
N TYR A 144 6.47 10.49 -5.40
CA TYR A 144 7.36 9.86 -6.37
C TYR A 144 7.70 8.42 -5.97
N ARG A 145 7.92 7.60 -6.97
CA ARG A 145 8.43 6.24 -6.84
C ARG A 145 9.36 5.93 -8.00
N ILE A 146 10.34 5.10 -7.78
CA ILE A 146 11.29 4.66 -8.79
C ILE A 146 11.10 3.18 -9.04
N VAL A 147 11.05 2.78 -10.32
CA VAL A 147 11.03 1.39 -10.76
C VAL A 147 12.08 1.24 -11.87
N GLY A 148 13.23 0.68 -11.54
CA GLY A 148 14.38 0.63 -12.44
C GLY A 148 14.83 2.03 -12.85
N SER A 149 14.78 2.35 -14.15
CA SER A 149 15.09 3.68 -14.71
C SER A 149 13.86 4.58 -14.92
N THR A 150 12.72 4.22 -14.34
CA THR A 150 11.47 4.98 -14.49
C THR A 150 11.14 5.68 -13.18
N LEU A 151 11.02 6.99 -13.26
CA LEU A 151 10.47 7.86 -12.22
C LEU A 151 8.97 7.97 -12.45
N ILE A 152 8.18 7.62 -11.45
CA ILE A 152 6.72 7.72 -11.45
C ILE A 152 6.36 8.86 -10.52
N LEU A 153 5.72 9.89 -11.05
CA LEU A 153 5.17 11.02 -10.32
C LEU A 153 3.66 10.90 -10.26
N SER A 154 3.07 11.12 -9.10
CA SER A 154 1.62 10.99 -8.93
C SER A 154 1.02 12.09 -8.06
N GLN A 155 -0.11 12.61 -8.54
CA GLN A 155 -1.05 13.46 -7.81
C GLN A 155 -2.44 12.79 -7.82
N PRO A 156 -3.42 13.29 -7.05
CA PRO A 156 -4.77 12.72 -7.05
C PRO A 156 -5.39 12.55 -8.44
N ASP A 157 -5.09 13.48 -9.36
CA ASP A 157 -5.76 13.58 -10.66
C ASP A 157 -4.93 13.03 -11.82
N TYR A 158 -3.63 12.75 -11.62
CA TYR A 158 -2.79 12.23 -12.69
C TYR A 158 -1.59 11.41 -12.20
N VAL A 159 -1.09 10.57 -13.10
CA VAL A 159 0.17 9.82 -12.94
C VAL A 159 1.02 10.06 -14.17
N GLU A 160 2.25 10.48 -13.96
CA GLU A 160 3.24 10.71 -15.01
C GLU A 160 4.41 9.73 -14.86
N ASN A 161 4.83 9.13 -15.95
CA ASN A 161 5.98 8.23 -16.01
C ASN A 161 7.07 8.87 -16.85
N ALA A 162 8.26 9.01 -16.30
CA ALA A 162 9.41 9.56 -16.99
C ALA A 162 10.60 8.62 -16.88
N LYS A 163 11.40 8.51 -17.93
CA LYS A 163 12.71 7.87 -17.85
C LYS A 163 13.69 8.84 -17.19
N PHE A 164 14.52 8.32 -16.29
CA PHE A 164 15.55 9.15 -15.68
C PHE A 164 16.90 8.46 -15.67
N ARG A 165 17.96 9.27 -15.63
CA ARG A 165 19.33 8.84 -15.36
C ARG A 165 20.07 9.91 -14.59
N ILE A 166 21.02 9.48 -13.77
CA ILE A 166 21.89 10.36 -13.00
C ILE A 166 23.33 10.17 -13.51
N GLU A 167 23.97 11.25 -13.86
CA GLU A 167 25.36 11.29 -14.30
C GLU A 167 26.11 12.34 -13.46
N GLY A 168 26.84 11.88 -12.44
CA GLY A 168 27.47 12.77 -11.46
C GLY A 168 26.41 13.64 -10.75
N ASP A 169 26.55 14.96 -10.89
CA ASP A 169 25.62 15.94 -10.30
C ASP A 169 24.51 16.37 -11.26
N ARG A 170 24.27 15.62 -12.33
CA ARG A 170 23.20 15.91 -13.28
C ARG A 170 22.14 14.82 -13.27
N LEU A 171 20.89 15.24 -13.23
CA LEU A 171 19.70 14.42 -13.36
C LEU A 171 19.02 14.75 -14.69
N PHE A 172 18.87 13.74 -15.53
CA PHE A 172 18.16 13.83 -16.81
C PHE A 172 16.81 13.15 -16.66
N ILE A 173 15.73 13.83 -17.01
CA ILE A 173 14.38 13.29 -16.98
C ILE A 173 13.78 13.45 -18.38
N ASP A 174 13.27 12.34 -18.94
CA ASP A 174 12.62 12.28 -20.23
C ASP A 174 11.16 11.83 -20.05
N TYR A 175 10.23 12.70 -20.44
CA TYR A 175 8.79 12.50 -20.35
C TYR A 175 8.20 11.94 -21.65
N GLY A 176 9.03 11.68 -22.67
CA GLY A 176 8.59 11.24 -23.99
C GLY A 176 8.19 12.38 -24.93
N ASN A 177 7.49 13.40 -24.42
CA ASN A 177 7.15 14.63 -25.15
C ASN A 177 8.08 15.80 -24.81
N GLY A 178 9.01 15.59 -23.91
CA GLY A 178 9.97 16.61 -23.47
C GLY A 178 10.99 16.04 -22.50
N SER A 179 12.04 16.82 -22.25
CA SER A 179 13.09 16.45 -21.32
C SER A 179 13.51 17.62 -20.44
N THR A 180 13.99 17.29 -19.25
CA THR A 180 14.50 18.26 -18.29
C THR A 180 15.85 17.80 -17.79
N VAL A 181 16.80 18.72 -17.70
CA VAL A 181 18.11 18.50 -17.09
C VAL A 181 18.19 19.34 -15.81
N LEU A 182 18.55 18.68 -14.72
CA LEU A 182 18.69 19.32 -13.43
C LEU A 182 20.11 19.14 -12.91
N GLN A 183 20.57 20.12 -12.16
CA GLN A 183 21.85 20.12 -11.43
C GLN A 183 21.57 19.88 -9.96
N ARG A 184 22.33 18.99 -9.33
CA ARG A 184 22.27 18.77 -7.89
C ARG A 184 22.77 19.99 -7.14
N ILE A 185 22.05 20.41 -6.11
CA ILE A 185 22.44 21.53 -5.23
C ILE A 185 22.56 21.12 -3.76
N SER A 186 22.01 19.94 -3.38
CA SER A 186 22.28 19.28 -2.09
C SER A 186 21.87 17.81 -2.13
#